data_9ef04f740b62623602025c60a0383ec0
#
_entry.id   9ef04f740b62623602025c60a0383ec0
#
_cell.length_a   1.000
_cell.length_b   1.000
_cell.length_c   1.000
_cell.angle_alpha   90.00
_cell.angle_beta   90.00
_cell.angle_gamma   90.00
#
_symmetry.space_group_name_H-M   'P 1'
#
loop_
_entity.id
_entity.type
_entity.pdbx_description
1 polymer ?
#
loop_
_entity_poly.entity_id
_entity_poly.type
_entity_poly.pdbx_seq_one_letter_code
_entity_poly.pdbx_strand_id
1 'polypeptide(L)'
;IMPQTLSDQWKKDLGPEWERIHDTYLHTMANLTLTAYNSQYSNLTFLEKRDMEKGFKESAFRLNNYLKSCNKWTEDELKERRKELLSVFMKLWPMPSTTFKPTKQEAESASLEDDDFEFTGKKLQAYILYGVRYTVNTWKDMLIQVCNHILLKRRSTIEWLCANEKSGFSTTPESWRRELGPNMYLWTDNSTQTKINILHGLFEECNIPSSELIFEFRSDTYDEDEE
;
A
#
# COMPACT_ATOMS: atom_id res chain seq x y z
N ILE A 1 -10.59 6.58 -25.73
CA ILE A 1 -10.58 7.67 -26.73
C ILE A 1 -9.13 7.97 -27.08
N MET A 2 -8.36 8.64 -26.24
CA MET A 2 -6.89 8.64 -26.41
C MET A 2 -6.36 7.21 -26.38
N PRO A 3 -5.48 6.81 -27.29
CA PRO A 3 -4.91 5.48 -27.29
C PRO A 3 -3.83 5.32 -26.18
N GLN A 4 -3.50 4.08 -25.84
CA GLN A 4 -2.43 3.79 -24.87
C GLN A 4 -1.06 4.28 -25.36
N THR A 5 -0.82 4.21 -26.66
CA THR A 5 0.41 4.76 -27.29
C THR A 5 0.00 5.92 -28.19
N LEU A 6 0.49 7.11 -27.88
CA LEU A 6 0.17 8.30 -28.66
C LEU A 6 1.01 8.37 -29.93
N SER A 7 0.33 8.64 -31.08
CA SER A 7 0.98 9.07 -32.31
C SER A 7 1.48 10.52 -32.19
N ASP A 8 2.36 10.95 -33.09
CA ASP A 8 2.85 12.33 -33.11
C ASP A 8 1.73 13.35 -33.34
N GLN A 9 0.67 12.93 -34.06
CA GLN A 9 -0.51 13.78 -34.24
C GLN A 9 -1.26 13.95 -32.92
N TRP A 10 -1.44 12.89 -32.10
CA TRP A 10 -2.03 12.99 -30.79
C TRP A 10 -1.26 13.91 -29.84
N LYS A 11 0.10 13.81 -29.86
CA LYS A 11 0.94 14.70 -29.05
C LYS A 11 0.78 16.16 -29.44
N LYS A 12 0.67 16.41 -30.73
CA LYS A 12 0.39 17.74 -31.29
C LYS A 12 -0.97 18.28 -30.85
N ASP A 13 -2.02 17.45 -30.94
CA ASP A 13 -3.39 17.83 -30.59
C ASP A 13 -3.56 18.12 -29.09
N LEU A 14 -2.85 17.39 -28.25
CA LEU A 14 -2.82 17.58 -26.78
C LEU A 14 -1.94 18.76 -26.35
N GLY A 15 -1.00 19.19 -27.21
CA GLY A 15 -0.10 20.31 -26.94
C GLY A 15 1.14 19.95 -26.09
N PRO A 16 1.89 20.97 -25.60
CA PRO A 16 3.19 20.76 -24.95
C PRO A 16 3.11 19.91 -23.67
N GLU A 17 1.96 19.89 -22.98
CA GLU A 17 1.71 19.15 -21.75
C GLU A 17 1.20 17.71 -22.00
N TRP A 18 1.35 17.18 -23.22
CA TRP A 18 0.75 15.92 -23.63
C TRP A 18 1.10 14.72 -22.71
N GLU A 19 2.30 14.65 -22.18
CA GLU A 19 2.73 13.57 -21.26
C GLU A 19 1.90 13.60 -19.98
N ARG A 20 1.85 14.74 -19.32
CA ARG A 20 1.06 14.93 -18.11
C ARG A 20 -0.44 14.65 -18.33
N ILE A 21 -0.99 15.14 -19.45
CA ILE A 21 -2.39 14.93 -19.81
C ILE A 21 -2.66 13.45 -20.05
N HIS A 22 -1.78 12.77 -20.78
CA HIS A 22 -1.91 11.34 -21.05
C HIS A 22 -1.87 10.53 -19.76
N ASP A 23 -0.87 10.73 -18.90
CA ASP A 23 -0.72 10.02 -17.63
C ASP A 23 -1.90 10.27 -16.68
N THR A 24 -2.39 11.51 -16.65
CA THR A 24 -3.49 11.88 -15.76
C THR A 24 -4.83 11.29 -16.19
N TYR A 25 -5.12 11.25 -17.50
CA TYR A 25 -6.47 10.98 -17.99
C TYR A 25 -6.65 9.66 -18.72
N LEU A 26 -5.57 8.96 -19.13
CA LEU A 26 -5.64 7.77 -19.98
C LEU A 26 -6.65 6.74 -19.47
N HIS A 27 -6.58 6.38 -18.21
CA HIS A 27 -7.39 5.35 -17.57
C HIS A 27 -8.58 5.88 -16.77
N THR A 28 -8.96 7.13 -16.98
CA THR A 28 -10.09 7.75 -16.28
C THR A 28 -11.39 7.68 -17.10
N MET A 29 -12.54 7.83 -16.42
CA MET A 29 -13.85 7.91 -17.08
C MET A 29 -13.92 9.04 -18.12
N ALA A 30 -13.12 10.10 -17.95
CA ALA A 30 -13.05 11.19 -18.92
C ALA A 30 -12.58 10.71 -20.29
N ASN A 31 -11.67 9.76 -20.34
CA ASN A 31 -11.11 9.22 -21.59
C ASN A 31 -11.71 7.87 -22.01
N LEU A 32 -12.36 7.13 -21.13
CA LEU A 32 -12.93 5.83 -21.43
C LEU A 32 -14.34 5.96 -22.04
N THR A 33 -14.67 5.06 -22.96
CA THR A 33 -16.03 4.95 -23.50
C THR A 33 -16.31 3.54 -23.99
N LEU A 34 -17.58 3.27 -24.32
CA LEU A 34 -18.01 2.00 -24.88
C LEU A 34 -18.04 2.08 -26.41
N THR A 35 -17.49 1.05 -27.03
CA THR A 35 -17.54 0.85 -28.49
C THR A 35 -17.42 -0.64 -28.83
N ALA A 36 -18.06 -1.05 -29.91
CA ALA A 36 -17.89 -2.39 -30.50
C ALA A 36 -16.70 -2.44 -31.48
N TYR A 37 -16.07 -1.30 -31.78
CA TYR A 37 -15.12 -1.14 -32.88
C TYR A 37 -13.73 -0.70 -32.41
N ASN A 38 -13.32 -1.10 -31.23
CA ASN A 38 -12.07 -0.64 -30.60
C ASN A 38 -10.83 -0.94 -31.47
N SER A 39 -10.77 -2.12 -32.11
CA SER A 39 -9.66 -2.50 -32.98
C SER A 39 -9.55 -1.61 -34.22
N GLN A 40 -10.68 -1.10 -34.75
CA GLN A 40 -10.70 -0.20 -35.90
C GLN A 40 -10.27 1.21 -35.51
N TYR A 41 -10.57 1.65 -34.29
CA TYR A 41 -10.16 2.95 -33.80
C TYR A 41 -8.65 3.09 -33.58
N SER A 42 -7.99 2.04 -33.11
CA SER A 42 -6.53 1.99 -32.96
C SER A 42 -5.92 3.35 -32.53
N ASN A 43 -4.91 3.82 -33.24
CA ASN A 43 -4.23 5.11 -33.03
C ASN A 43 -4.77 6.26 -33.89
N LEU A 44 -5.94 6.10 -34.53
CA LEU A 44 -6.57 7.17 -35.27
C LEU A 44 -6.76 8.41 -34.38
N THR A 45 -6.70 9.60 -35.00
CA THR A 45 -6.98 10.87 -34.31
C THR A 45 -8.41 10.91 -33.77
N PHE A 46 -8.70 11.85 -32.88
CA PHE A 46 -10.05 12.01 -32.35
C PHE A 46 -11.10 12.24 -33.44
N LEU A 47 -10.82 13.10 -34.41
CA LEU A 47 -11.75 13.42 -35.48
C LEU A 47 -11.99 12.24 -36.40
N GLU A 48 -10.94 11.47 -36.75
CA GLU A 48 -11.10 10.25 -37.52
C GLU A 48 -11.99 9.22 -36.77
N LYS A 49 -11.74 8.98 -35.48
CA LYS A 49 -12.58 8.10 -34.64
C LYS A 49 -14.02 8.58 -34.54
N ARG A 50 -14.24 9.90 -34.54
CA ARG A 50 -15.58 10.49 -34.49
C ARG A 50 -16.32 10.32 -35.80
N ASP A 51 -15.69 10.62 -36.95
CA ASP A 51 -16.33 10.82 -38.23
C ASP A 51 -16.30 9.59 -39.16
N MET A 52 -15.48 8.55 -38.83
CA MET A 52 -15.48 7.31 -39.60
C MET A 52 -16.84 6.59 -39.56
N GLU A 53 -17.06 5.67 -40.49
CA GLU A 53 -18.18 4.74 -40.47
C GLU A 53 -18.20 4.00 -39.13
N LYS A 54 -19.35 3.94 -38.47
CA LYS A 54 -19.51 3.38 -37.10
C LYS A 54 -18.69 4.10 -36.04
N GLY A 55 -18.28 5.34 -36.31
CA GLY A 55 -17.57 6.22 -35.38
C GLY A 55 -18.44 6.75 -34.25
N PHE A 56 -17.88 7.68 -33.46
CA PHE A 56 -18.62 8.22 -32.31
C PHE A 56 -19.90 8.98 -32.73
N LYS A 57 -19.96 9.62 -33.89
CA LYS A 57 -21.14 10.31 -34.40
C LYS A 57 -22.33 9.33 -34.58
N GLU A 58 -22.08 8.13 -35.03
CA GLU A 58 -23.13 7.12 -35.30
C GLU A 58 -23.42 6.24 -34.07
N SER A 59 -22.68 6.42 -32.98
CA SER A 59 -22.84 5.61 -31.79
C SER A 59 -24.22 5.75 -31.15
N ALA A 60 -24.87 4.63 -30.86
CA ALA A 60 -26.13 4.61 -30.11
C ALA A 60 -25.95 4.80 -28.60
N PHE A 61 -24.72 4.69 -28.08
CA PHE A 61 -24.45 4.82 -26.66
C PHE A 61 -24.56 6.27 -26.19
N ARG A 62 -25.41 6.53 -25.19
CA ARG A 62 -25.58 7.86 -24.57
C ARG A 62 -24.25 8.42 -24.02
N LEU A 63 -23.36 7.53 -23.54
CA LEU A 63 -22.02 7.86 -23.07
C LEU A 63 -21.18 8.59 -24.13
N ASN A 64 -21.50 8.40 -25.42
CA ASN A 64 -20.80 9.01 -26.54
C ASN A 64 -21.44 10.33 -27.03
N ASN A 65 -22.56 10.77 -26.44
CA ASN A 65 -23.24 12.00 -26.89
C ASN A 65 -22.35 13.24 -26.83
N TYR A 66 -21.54 13.37 -25.75
CA TYR A 66 -20.59 14.47 -25.65
C TYR A 66 -19.55 14.43 -26.79
N LEU A 67 -19.04 13.23 -27.14
CA LEU A 67 -18.04 13.06 -28.20
C LEU A 67 -18.53 13.46 -29.58
N LYS A 68 -19.82 13.34 -29.85
CA LYS A 68 -20.44 13.70 -31.15
C LYS A 68 -20.29 15.18 -31.49
N SER A 69 -20.32 16.03 -30.46
CA SER A 69 -20.27 17.50 -30.61
C SER A 69 -18.85 18.07 -30.51
N CYS A 70 -17.87 17.29 -30.00
CA CYS A 70 -16.51 17.79 -29.88
C CYS A 70 -15.79 17.87 -31.23
N ASN A 71 -15.08 18.99 -31.48
CA ASN A 71 -14.26 19.17 -32.69
C ASN A 71 -12.75 19.00 -32.41
N LYS A 72 -12.38 18.78 -31.18
CA LYS A 72 -11.01 18.52 -30.72
C LYS A 72 -11.06 17.65 -29.49
N TRP A 73 -9.92 17.12 -29.05
CA TRP A 73 -9.82 16.33 -27.82
C TRP A 73 -8.57 16.74 -27.07
N THR A 74 -8.71 17.74 -26.23
CA THR A 74 -7.66 18.34 -25.39
C THR A 74 -7.98 18.17 -23.93
N GLU A 75 -7.16 18.72 -23.04
CA GLU A 75 -7.42 18.67 -21.60
C GLU A 75 -8.76 19.31 -21.22
N ASP A 76 -9.19 20.35 -21.93
CA ASP A 76 -10.45 21.05 -21.66
C ASP A 76 -11.66 20.14 -21.91
N GLU A 77 -11.68 19.40 -23.02
CA GLU A 77 -12.75 18.45 -23.32
C GLU A 77 -12.75 17.28 -22.32
N LEU A 78 -11.59 16.84 -21.88
CA LEU A 78 -11.46 15.81 -20.84
C LEU A 78 -12.03 16.30 -19.50
N LYS A 79 -11.71 17.52 -19.08
CA LYS A 79 -12.24 18.13 -17.85
C LYS A 79 -13.74 18.31 -17.89
N GLU A 80 -14.26 18.83 -18.99
CA GLU A 80 -15.70 19.07 -19.12
C GLU A 80 -16.49 17.76 -19.16
N ARG A 81 -16.02 16.77 -19.93
CA ARG A 81 -16.64 15.45 -19.95
C ARG A 81 -16.61 14.77 -18.58
N ARG A 82 -15.50 14.89 -17.86
CA ARG A 82 -15.41 14.38 -16.47
C ARG A 82 -16.47 14.99 -15.58
N LYS A 83 -16.66 16.29 -15.65
CA LYS A 83 -17.65 17.03 -14.85
C LYS A 83 -19.07 16.59 -15.19
N GLU A 84 -19.40 16.46 -16.48
CA GLU A 84 -20.71 15.99 -16.95
C GLU A 84 -20.98 14.56 -16.47
N LEU A 85 -20.04 13.63 -16.69
CA LEU A 85 -20.19 12.25 -16.29
C LEU A 85 -20.30 12.09 -14.77
N LEU A 86 -19.51 12.84 -14.00
CA LEU A 86 -19.58 12.82 -12.54
C LEU A 86 -20.92 13.32 -12.04
N SER A 87 -21.47 14.38 -12.66
CA SER A 87 -22.80 14.89 -12.31
C SER A 87 -23.90 13.85 -12.52
N VAL A 88 -23.84 13.11 -13.63
CA VAL A 88 -24.79 12.02 -13.92
C VAL A 88 -24.58 10.86 -12.96
N PHE A 89 -23.34 10.48 -12.72
CA PHE A 89 -22.97 9.40 -11.80
C PHE A 89 -23.54 9.64 -10.39
N MET A 90 -23.32 10.82 -9.83
CA MET A 90 -23.79 11.18 -8.48
C MET A 90 -25.32 11.23 -8.37
N LYS A 91 -26.02 11.44 -9.47
CA LYS A 91 -27.50 11.36 -9.49
C LYS A 91 -28.00 9.91 -9.52
N LEU A 92 -27.30 9.03 -10.26
CA LEU A 92 -27.68 7.62 -10.38
C LEU A 92 -27.24 6.81 -9.14
N TRP A 93 -26.09 7.15 -8.58
CA TRP A 93 -25.50 6.51 -7.38
C TRP A 93 -25.14 7.59 -6.35
N PRO A 94 -26.15 8.13 -5.64
CA PRO A 94 -25.87 9.11 -4.60
C PRO A 94 -25.02 8.45 -3.50
N MET A 95 -24.13 9.25 -2.92
CA MET A 95 -23.35 8.77 -1.76
C MET A 95 -24.30 8.26 -0.68
N PRO A 96 -24.12 7.05 -0.18
CA PRO A 96 -24.95 6.55 0.91
C PRO A 96 -24.78 7.44 2.13
N SER A 97 -25.89 7.94 2.66
CA SER A 97 -25.90 8.59 3.96
C SER A 97 -25.96 7.51 5.04
N THR A 98 -24.97 7.49 5.93
CA THR A 98 -24.98 6.57 7.07
C THR A 98 -24.73 7.34 8.35
N THR A 99 -25.47 6.98 9.40
CA THR A 99 -25.19 7.40 10.78
C THR A 99 -24.19 6.45 11.45
N PHE A 100 -23.76 5.41 10.74
CA PHE A 100 -22.77 4.47 11.25
C PHE A 100 -21.46 5.22 11.51
N LYS A 101 -21.10 5.26 12.79
CA LYS A 101 -19.76 5.64 13.21
C LYS A 101 -19.02 4.34 13.48
N PRO A 102 -17.98 4.00 12.72
CA PRO A 102 -17.18 2.83 13.05
C PRO A 102 -16.69 3.01 14.49
N THR A 103 -17.06 2.08 15.34
CA THR A 103 -16.45 1.99 16.67
C THR A 103 -14.97 1.82 16.40
N LYS A 104 -14.16 2.76 16.87
CA LYS A 104 -12.71 2.60 16.85
C LYS A 104 -12.45 1.38 17.71
N GLN A 105 -12.31 0.20 17.10
CA GLN A 105 -11.85 -0.97 17.82
C GLN A 105 -10.46 -0.57 18.31
N GLU A 106 -10.31 -0.50 19.62
CA GLU A 106 -8.99 -0.39 20.21
C GLU A 106 -8.21 -1.58 19.65
N ALA A 107 -7.07 -1.29 19.03
CA ALA A 107 -6.23 -2.35 18.50
C ALA A 107 -5.92 -3.30 19.65
N GLU A 108 -6.17 -4.59 19.45
CA GLU A 108 -5.78 -5.60 20.44
C GLU A 108 -4.29 -5.39 20.72
N SER A 109 -3.93 -5.30 21.98
CA SER A 109 -2.55 -5.08 22.40
C SER A 109 -2.19 -6.04 23.52
N ALA A 110 -0.94 -6.47 23.56
CA ALA A 110 -0.38 -7.27 24.62
C ALA A 110 1.04 -6.82 24.93
N SER A 111 1.42 -6.92 26.19
CA SER A 111 2.79 -6.65 26.64
C SER A 111 3.67 -7.89 26.50
N LEU A 112 4.98 -7.71 26.40
CA LEU A 112 5.92 -8.81 26.52
C LEU A 112 5.85 -9.48 27.93
N GLU A 113 5.25 -8.80 28.92
CA GLU A 113 5.00 -9.32 30.28
C GLU A 113 3.82 -10.31 30.34
N ASP A 114 2.94 -10.32 29.32
CA ASP A 114 1.70 -11.11 29.31
C ASP A 114 2.03 -12.58 28.92
N ASP A 115 2.52 -13.36 29.85
CA ASP A 115 2.95 -14.75 29.65
C ASP A 115 1.85 -15.69 29.10
N ASP A 116 0.57 -15.40 29.43
CA ASP A 116 -0.59 -16.17 28.99
C ASP A 116 -1.11 -15.75 27.60
N PHE A 117 -0.54 -14.70 26.98
CA PHE A 117 -1.00 -14.20 25.68
C PHE A 117 -0.43 -15.04 24.53
N GLU A 118 -1.32 -15.53 23.65
CA GLU A 118 -0.89 -16.26 22.45
C GLU A 118 -0.55 -15.32 21.30
N PHE A 119 0.73 -15.14 21.06
CA PHE A 119 1.27 -14.30 19.99
C PHE A 119 1.22 -14.98 18.60
N THR A 120 1.13 -16.31 18.56
CA THR A 120 1.18 -17.09 17.31
C THR A 120 -0.06 -16.79 16.45
N GLY A 121 0.14 -16.52 15.16
CA GLY A 121 -0.95 -16.18 14.24
C GLY A 121 -1.37 -14.71 14.25
N LYS A 122 -1.00 -13.93 15.28
CA LYS A 122 -1.32 -12.50 15.32
C LYS A 122 -0.51 -11.70 14.30
N LYS A 123 -1.17 -10.79 13.60
CA LYS A 123 -0.54 -9.87 12.64
C LYS A 123 -0.18 -8.56 13.33
N LEU A 124 1.10 -8.24 13.41
CA LEU A 124 1.56 -6.98 13.98
C LEU A 124 1.16 -5.78 13.11
N GLN A 125 0.80 -4.70 13.78
CA GLN A 125 0.62 -3.38 13.20
C GLN A 125 1.70 -2.41 13.69
N ALA A 126 2.03 -2.47 14.97
CA ALA A 126 3.02 -1.63 15.61
C ALA A 126 3.55 -2.28 16.89
N TYR A 127 4.61 -1.72 17.44
CA TYR A 127 5.05 -1.97 18.81
C TYR A 127 5.35 -0.65 19.51
N ILE A 128 5.29 -0.66 20.83
CA ILE A 128 5.68 0.47 21.68
C ILE A 128 6.88 0.02 22.50
N LEU A 129 7.98 0.75 22.42
CA LEU A 129 9.19 0.51 23.20
C LEU A 129 9.57 1.79 23.94
N TYR A 130 9.68 1.73 25.27
CA TYR A 130 9.91 2.88 26.13
C TYR A 130 8.90 4.02 25.91
N GLY A 131 7.64 3.69 25.69
CA GLY A 131 6.58 4.65 25.43
C GLY A 131 6.56 5.24 24.01
N VAL A 132 7.50 4.87 23.14
CA VAL A 132 7.55 5.34 21.75
C VAL A 132 6.98 4.27 20.82
N ARG A 133 6.00 4.67 19.98
CA ARG A 133 5.32 3.80 19.04
C ARG A 133 6.05 3.73 17.72
N TYR A 134 6.26 2.50 17.21
CA TYR A 134 6.90 2.19 15.93
C TYR A 134 5.99 1.30 15.09
N THR A 135 5.75 1.67 13.84
CA THR A 135 4.95 0.85 12.90
C THR A 135 5.82 -0.24 12.26
N VAL A 136 5.27 -1.45 12.20
CA VAL A 136 5.92 -2.60 11.55
C VAL A 136 4.88 -3.48 10.88
N ASN A 137 5.31 -4.30 9.93
CA ASN A 137 4.44 -5.22 9.21
C ASN A 137 4.72 -6.69 9.54
N THR A 138 5.91 -7.00 10.06
CA THR A 138 6.31 -8.37 10.35
C THR A 138 6.96 -8.51 11.73
N TRP A 139 6.82 -9.69 12.32
CA TRP A 139 7.51 -10.07 13.55
C TRP A 139 9.03 -10.04 13.41
N LYS A 140 9.55 -10.33 12.21
CA LYS A 140 10.97 -10.29 11.89
C LYS A 140 11.51 -8.86 11.97
N ASP A 141 10.83 -7.92 11.31
CA ASP A 141 11.25 -6.52 11.31
C ASP A 141 11.16 -5.91 12.72
N MET A 142 10.11 -6.22 13.46
CA MET A 142 9.96 -5.80 14.85
C MET A 142 11.13 -6.28 15.70
N LEU A 143 11.48 -7.57 15.65
CA LEU A 143 12.58 -8.13 16.42
C LEU A 143 13.91 -7.42 16.10
N ILE A 144 14.21 -7.21 14.81
CA ILE A 144 15.43 -6.51 14.37
C ILE A 144 15.45 -5.08 14.88
N GLN A 145 14.33 -4.35 14.78
CA GLN A 145 14.25 -2.96 15.23
C GLN A 145 14.41 -2.83 16.74
N VAL A 146 13.75 -3.69 17.52
CA VAL A 146 13.89 -3.71 19.00
C VAL A 146 15.34 -3.98 19.38
N CYS A 147 15.97 -5.01 18.78
CA CYS A 147 17.38 -5.30 19.04
C CYS A 147 18.31 -4.11 18.69
N ASN A 148 18.06 -3.43 17.58
CA ASN A 148 18.84 -2.25 17.21
C ASN A 148 18.65 -1.07 18.19
N HIS A 149 17.43 -0.83 18.67
CA HIS A 149 17.18 0.20 19.69
C HIS A 149 17.90 -0.11 21.00
N ILE A 150 17.92 -1.37 21.41
CA ILE A 150 18.62 -1.79 22.63
C ILE A 150 20.14 -1.77 22.43
N LEU A 151 20.64 -2.14 21.24
CA LEU A 151 22.05 -2.10 20.89
C LEU A 151 22.66 -0.70 21.08
N LEU A 152 21.92 0.35 20.73
CA LEU A 152 22.37 1.74 20.92
C LEU A 152 22.64 2.10 22.37
N LYS A 153 21.97 1.44 23.33
CA LYS A 153 22.06 1.74 24.77
C LYS A 153 22.80 0.67 25.59
N ARG A 154 22.85 -0.55 25.11
CA ARG A 154 23.32 -1.76 25.82
C ARG A 154 24.25 -2.60 24.96
N ARG A 155 25.14 -1.97 24.21
CA ARG A 155 26.03 -2.62 23.26
C ARG A 155 26.85 -3.76 23.89
N SER A 156 27.45 -3.53 25.04
CA SER A 156 28.28 -4.54 25.74
C SER A 156 27.50 -5.79 26.14
N THR A 157 26.22 -5.64 26.50
CA THR A 157 25.35 -6.80 26.82
C THR A 157 25.07 -7.62 25.57
N ILE A 158 24.77 -6.97 24.43
CA ILE A 158 24.53 -7.68 23.17
C ILE A 158 25.81 -8.37 22.66
N GLU A 159 26.97 -7.73 22.77
CA GLU A 159 28.27 -8.35 22.48
C GLU A 159 28.50 -9.59 23.34
N TRP A 160 28.16 -9.53 24.62
CA TRP A 160 28.25 -10.66 25.54
C TRP A 160 27.26 -11.79 25.14
N LEU A 161 26.01 -11.45 24.81
CA LEU A 161 25.00 -12.39 24.29
C LEU A 161 25.52 -13.13 23.04
N CYS A 162 26.13 -12.40 22.11
CA CYS A 162 26.68 -12.95 20.89
C CYS A 162 27.87 -13.90 21.21
N ALA A 163 28.77 -13.49 22.08
CA ALA A 163 29.95 -14.27 22.44
C ALA A 163 29.60 -15.58 23.19
N ASN A 164 28.46 -15.59 23.91
CA ASN A 164 27.98 -16.76 24.65
C ASN A 164 26.86 -17.53 23.93
N GLU A 165 26.56 -17.17 22.70
CA GLU A 165 25.49 -17.76 21.86
C GLU A 165 24.13 -17.90 22.58
N LYS A 166 23.77 -16.88 23.36
CA LYS A 166 22.54 -16.87 24.15
C LYS A 166 21.38 -16.18 23.39
N SER A 167 20.17 -16.65 23.68
CA SER A 167 18.92 -16.01 23.24
C SER A 167 18.89 -15.70 21.72
N GLY A 168 19.43 -16.62 20.90
CA GLY A 168 19.44 -16.45 19.44
C GLY A 168 20.50 -15.48 18.91
N PHE A 169 21.35 -14.92 19.78
CA PHE A 169 22.50 -14.10 19.37
C PHE A 169 23.73 -14.97 19.11
N SER A 170 24.61 -14.56 18.19
CA SER A 170 25.83 -15.27 17.85
C SER A 170 26.87 -14.35 17.22
N THR A 171 28.13 -14.79 17.25
CA THR A 171 29.23 -14.18 16.49
C THR A 171 29.41 -14.78 15.10
N THR A 172 28.70 -15.87 14.78
CA THR A 172 28.85 -16.63 13.54
C THR A 172 27.78 -16.21 12.53
N PRO A 173 28.14 -15.80 11.29
CA PRO A 173 27.19 -15.51 10.23
C PRO A 173 26.58 -16.82 9.70
N GLU A 174 25.25 -16.83 9.57
CA GLU A 174 24.49 -17.92 8.97
C GLU A 174 23.35 -17.34 8.11
N SER A 175 22.86 -18.07 7.12
CA SER A 175 21.86 -17.56 6.17
C SER A 175 20.52 -17.16 6.82
N TRP A 176 20.18 -17.77 7.95
CA TRP A 176 18.97 -17.49 8.77
C TRP A 176 19.19 -16.44 9.85
N ARG A 177 20.39 -15.88 9.95
CA ARG A 177 20.74 -14.82 10.89
C ARG A 177 20.82 -13.47 10.20
N ARG A 178 20.47 -12.41 10.93
CA ARG A 178 20.60 -11.03 10.47
C ARG A 178 21.75 -10.35 11.21
N GLU A 179 22.61 -9.69 10.48
CA GLU A 179 23.67 -8.87 11.06
C GLU A 179 23.08 -7.63 11.74
N LEU A 180 23.41 -7.41 12.99
CA LEU A 180 23.08 -6.21 13.79
C LEU A 180 24.25 -5.23 13.86
N GLY A 181 25.46 -5.71 13.65
CA GLY A 181 26.70 -4.95 13.65
C GLY A 181 27.90 -5.89 13.53
N PRO A 182 29.15 -5.37 13.53
CA PRO A 182 30.34 -6.17 13.35
C PRO A 182 30.39 -7.34 14.32
N ASN A 183 30.43 -8.59 13.80
CA ASN A 183 30.44 -9.85 14.56
C ASN A 183 29.23 -10.02 15.51
N MET A 184 28.09 -9.42 15.19
CA MET A 184 26.86 -9.56 15.96
C MET A 184 25.73 -10.00 15.04
N TYR A 185 25.23 -11.20 15.24
CA TYR A 185 24.20 -11.83 14.41
C TYR A 185 23.01 -12.28 15.27
N LEU A 186 21.82 -12.12 14.75
CA LEU A 186 20.56 -12.47 15.39
C LEU A 186 19.81 -13.49 14.56
N TRP A 187 19.33 -14.56 15.19
CA TRP A 187 18.48 -15.54 14.54
C TRP A 187 17.07 -14.98 14.30
N THR A 188 16.72 -14.78 13.05
CA THR A 188 15.46 -14.12 12.66
C THR A 188 14.50 -15.04 11.91
N ASP A 189 14.98 -16.09 11.26
CA ASP A 189 14.15 -17.03 10.51
C ASP A 189 13.67 -18.18 11.42
N ASN A 190 12.72 -17.84 12.31
CA ASN A 190 12.16 -18.73 13.31
C ASN A 190 10.68 -18.40 13.57
N SER A 191 10.01 -19.18 14.43
CA SER A 191 8.61 -18.98 14.79
C SER A 191 8.37 -17.67 15.56
N THR A 192 7.12 -17.23 15.62
CA THR A 192 6.73 -16.08 16.47
C THR A 192 7.07 -16.32 17.92
N GLN A 193 6.78 -17.50 18.44
CA GLN A 193 7.09 -17.86 19.84
C GLN A 193 8.60 -17.82 20.11
N THR A 194 9.43 -18.28 19.16
CA THR A 194 10.88 -18.18 19.31
C THR A 194 11.36 -16.73 19.38
N LYS A 195 10.75 -15.82 18.58
CA LYS A 195 11.07 -14.40 18.65
C LYS A 195 10.69 -13.77 19.99
N ILE A 196 9.55 -14.16 20.56
CA ILE A 196 9.14 -13.75 21.90
C ILE A 196 10.15 -14.23 22.94
N ASN A 197 10.57 -15.49 22.87
CA ASN A 197 11.58 -16.04 23.79
C ASN A 197 12.94 -15.31 23.67
N ILE A 198 13.34 -14.93 22.46
CA ILE A 198 14.54 -14.11 22.23
C ILE A 198 14.41 -12.75 22.92
N LEU A 199 13.24 -12.11 22.81
CA LEU A 199 12.98 -10.82 23.45
C LEU A 199 12.99 -10.94 24.97
N HIS A 200 12.38 -11.96 25.56
CA HIS A 200 12.46 -12.21 26.99
C HIS A 200 13.90 -12.32 27.47
N GLY A 201 14.70 -13.17 26.82
CA GLY A 201 16.11 -13.32 27.18
C GLY A 201 16.94 -12.04 27.00
N LEU A 202 16.66 -11.24 25.96
CA LEU A 202 17.31 -9.95 25.74
C LEU A 202 16.95 -8.94 26.83
N PHE A 203 15.67 -8.84 27.20
CA PHE A 203 15.17 -7.90 28.20
C PHE A 203 15.69 -8.27 29.59
N GLU A 204 15.72 -9.56 29.94
CA GLU A 204 16.28 -10.07 31.19
C GLU A 204 17.77 -9.70 31.31
N GLU A 205 18.60 -10.05 30.31
CA GLU A 205 20.05 -9.76 30.36
C GLU A 205 20.38 -8.26 30.30
N CYS A 206 19.51 -7.46 29.69
CA CYS A 206 19.63 -6.00 29.69
C CYS A 206 19.05 -5.32 30.92
N ASN A 207 18.42 -6.08 31.83
CA ASN A 207 17.66 -5.56 32.98
C ASN A 207 16.63 -4.49 32.57
N ILE A 208 15.83 -4.83 31.56
CA ILE A 208 14.73 -4.01 31.03
C ILE A 208 13.42 -4.67 31.46
N PRO A 209 12.48 -3.95 32.08
CA PRO A 209 11.15 -4.50 32.38
C PRO A 209 10.44 -4.96 31.10
N SER A 210 9.84 -6.15 31.11
CA SER A 210 9.08 -6.68 29.94
C SER A 210 7.86 -5.78 29.60
N SER A 211 7.32 -5.04 30.56
CA SER A 211 6.26 -4.05 30.37
C SER A 211 6.64 -2.86 29.47
N GLU A 212 7.94 -2.64 29.22
CA GLU A 212 8.41 -1.59 28.31
C GLU A 212 8.22 -1.93 26.83
N LEU A 213 7.85 -3.18 26.50
CA LEU A 213 7.55 -3.59 25.13
C LEU A 213 6.10 -4.06 25.02
N ILE A 214 5.31 -3.30 24.28
CA ILE A 214 3.89 -3.60 24.01
C ILE A 214 3.73 -3.81 22.51
N PHE A 215 2.96 -4.82 22.13
CA PHE A 215 2.62 -5.15 20.74
C PHE A 215 1.20 -4.69 20.44
N GLU A 216 1.00 -4.06 19.29
CA GLU A 216 -0.32 -3.74 18.76
C GLU A 216 -0.60 -4.59 17.53
N PHE A 217 -1.76 -5.22 17.51
CA PHE A 217 -2.16 -6.14 16.45
C PHE A 217 -3.17 -5.49 15.51
N ARG A 218 -3.14 -5.93 14.24
CA ARG A 218 -4.21 -5.63 13.31
C ARG A 218 -5.48 -6.32 13.80
N SER A 219 -6.60 -5.60 13.82
CA SER A 219 -7.89 -6.24 13.99
C SER A 219 -8.11 -7.20 12.81
N ASP A 220 -8.54 -8.43 13.07
CA ASP A 220 -9.01 -9.36 12.06
C ASP A 220 -10.39 -8.88 11.52
N THR A 221 -10.47 -7.65 11.03
CA THR A 221 -11.54 -7.26 10.13
C THR A 221 -11.25 -7.97 8.82
N TYR A 222 -12.16 -8.87 8.43
CA TYR A 222 -12.17 -9.47 7.09
C TYR A 222 -11.95 -8.34 6.08
N ASP A 223 -10.84 -8.38 5.36
CA ASP A 223 -10.66 -7.64 4.12
C ASP A 223 -11.60 -8.29 3.10
N GLU A 224 -12.88 -7.86 3.09
CA GLU A 224 -13.86 -8.21 2.05
C GLU A 224 -13.62 -7.44 0.74
N ASP A 225 -12.44 -6.83 0.57
CA ASP A 225 -12.11 -6.01 -0.60
C ASP A 225 -10.94 -6.59 -1.44
N GLU A 226 -10.93 -7.92 -1.69
CA GLU A 226 -10.15 -8.49 -2.79
C GLU A 226 -10.97 -9.59 -3.49
N GLU A 227 -11.94 -9.17 -4.32
CA GLU A 227 -12.40 -9.90 -5.50
C GLU A 227 -12.60 -8.96 -6.68
#